data_897522926f31ba41031c93c684cee825
#
_entry.id   897522926f31ba41031c93c684cee825
#
_cell.length_a   1.000
_cell.length_b   1.000
_cell.length_c   1.000
_cell.angle_alpha   90.00
_cell.angle_beta   90.00
_cell.angle_gamma   90.00
#
_symmetry.space_group_name_H-M   'P 1'
#
loop_
_entity.id
_entity.type
_entity.pdbx_description
1 polymer ?
#
loop_
_entity_poly.entity_id
_entity_poly.type
_entity_poly.pdbx_seq_one_letter_code
_entity_poly.pdbx_strand_id
1 'polypeptide(L)'
;NTDKLLEAEEKGLRKEHFSLQVNRYLYSTIAYLTSKGFDKVDGLSIINALDSKGREEVDKLGGIEYIDLLMISELLDNVDLYVEKIKEAYQRRRVYSLCDKAKIRMTNDDVDMAKELDDFQNSLLELSLNENDVNKVHKMGEGLAERLNERAKSPKKVAGYSIGWNNYDKITQGYKAGELTVICAPSKTGKTIFQMNHAIALAVYSKIPTLYINTEMPDDEMEDRLLSCVSGVPYEEVCNGMFSQDTSNGLKGDKMGRIKEALKLIKESPFYHVYMPDFTIEKVTALAKKYKLKHNLGFLIFDYIKLPNSEVAGLQNAQEYQRRL
;
A
#
# COMPACT_ATOMS: atom_id res chain seq x y z
N ASN A 1 10.55 -33.85 -13.62
CA ASN A 1 10.38 -34.12 -12.20
C ASN A 1 9.29 -33.18 -11.64
N THR A 2 8.17 -33.78 -11.30
CA THR A 2 6.93 -33.15 -10.84
C THR A 2 7.16 -32.32 -9.57
N ASP A 3 8.01 -32.83 -8.66
CA ASP A 3 8.32 -32.12 -7.41
C ASP A 3 8.97 -30.75 -7.66
N LYS A 4 9.87 -30.68 -8.65
CA LYS A 4 10.52 -29.40 -9.02
C LYS A 4 9.56 -28.39 -9.66
N LEU A 5 8.53 -28.87 -10.36
CA LEU A 5 7.47 -27.98 -10.87
C LEU A 5 6.63 -27.43 -9.71
N LEU A 6 6.20 -28.29 -8.79
CA LEU A 6 5.44 -27.87 -7.62
C LEU A 6 6.23 -26.86 -6.76
N GLU A 7 7.52 -27.11 -6.53
CA GLU A 7 8.42 -26.17 -5.86
C GLU A 7 8.49 -24.82 -6.58
N ALA A 8 8.59 -24.84 -7.92
CA ALA A 8 8.62 -23.62 -8.71
C ALA A 8 7.28 -22.86 -8.67
N GLU A 9 6.14 -23.59 -8.66
CA GLU A 9 4.81 -23.00 -8.52
C GLU A 9 4.56 -22.40 -7.13
N GLU A 10 5.03 -23.07 -6.06
CA GLU A 10 5.01 -22.53 -4.69
C GLU A 10 5.80 -21.23 -4.58
N LYS A 11 6.91 -21.11 -5.32
CA LYS A 11 7.70 -19.88 -5.45
C LYS A 11 7.09 -18.84 -6.40
N GLY A 12 5.89 -19.09 -6.88
CA GLY A 12 5.11 -18.17 -7.69
C GLY A 12 5.49 -18.16 -9.17
N LEU A 13 6.20 -19.17 -9.71
CA LEU A 13 6.40 -19.28 -11.15
C LEU A 13 5.06 -19.54 -11.84
N ARG A 14 4.83 -18.84 -12.95
CA ARG A 14 3.61 -18.94 -13.78
C ARG A 14 4.01 -18.96 -15.26
N LYS A 15 3.10 -19.47 -16.11
CA LYS A 15 3.33 -19.52 -17.57
C LYS A 15 3.61 -18.15 -18.20
N GLU A 16 3.03 -17.09 -17.66
CA GLU A 16 3.19 -15.71 -18.14
C GLU A 16 4.64 -15.22 -17.99
N HIS A 17 5.40 -15.81 -17.08
CA HIS A 17 6.79 -15.43 -16.83
C HIS A 17 7.74 -15.83 -17.98
N PHE A 18 7.32 -16.71 -18.87
CA PHE A 18 8.11 -17.11 -20.03
C PHE A 18 7.92 -16.15 -21.21
N SER A 19 9.01 -15.79 -21.88
CA SER A 19 8.96 -14.91 -23.05
C SER A 19 8.49 -15.62 -24.31
N LEU A 20 8.97 -16.85 -24.52
CA LEU A 20 8.65 -17.65 -25.69
C LEU A 20 7.32 -18.36 -25.52
N GLN A 21 6.48 -18.29 -26.56
CA GLN A 21 5.17 -18.91 -26.58
C GLN A 21 5.24 -20.43 -26.37
N VAL A 22 6.22 -21.08 -27.00
CA VAL A 22 6.46 -22.52 -26.85
C VAL A 22 6.70 -22.90 -25.39
N ASN A 23 7.49 -22.13 -24.63
CA ASN A 23 7.75 -22.40 -23.22
C ASN A 23 6.49 -22.25 -22.35
N ARG A 24 5.57 -21.35 -22.71
CA ARG A 24 4.27 -21.21 -22.04
C ARG A 24 3.39 -22.43 -22.26
N TYR A 25 3.37 -22.96 -23.48
CA TYR A 25 2.65 -24.20 -23.78
C TYR A 25 3.25 -25.39 -23.06
N LEU A 26 4.57 -25.57 -23.13
CA LEU A 26 5.27 -26.65 -22.43
C LEU A 26 5.00 -26.59 -20.91
N TYR A 27 5.15 -25.42 -20.30
CA TYR A 27 4.87 -25.23 -18.88
C TYR A 27 3.42 -25.62 -18.53
N SER A 28 2.44 -25.12 -19.29
CA SER A 28 1.03 -25.43 -19.07
C SER A 28 0.72 -26.92 -19.24
N THR A 29 1.34 -27.57 -20.22
CA THR A 29 1.17 -28.99 -20.49
C THR A 29 1.77 -29.86 -19.39
N ILE A 30 2.97 -29.50 -18.92
CA ILE A 30 3.63 -30.21 -17.81
C ILE A 30 2.78 -30.04 -16.53
N ALA A 31 2.30 -28.85 -16.24
CA ALA A 31 1.43 -28.59 -15.09
C ALA A 31 0.11 -29.38 -15.17
N TYR A 32 -0.48 -29.48 -16.37
CA TYR A 32 -1.67 -30.31 -16.60
C TYR A 32 -1.40 -31.79 -16.35
N LEU A 33 -0.31 -32.35 -16.90
CA LEU A 33 0.06 -33.76 -16.69
C LEU A 33 0.33 -34.06 -15.20
N THR A 34 1.02 -33.16 -14.52
CA THR A 34 1.25 -33.24 -13.07
C THR A 34 -0.07 -33.27 -12.29
N SER A 35 -1.03 -32.41 -12.64
CA SER A 35 -2.35 -32.37 -12.00
C SER A 35 -3.17 -33.68 -12.23
N LYS A 36 -2.84 -34.45 -13.26
CA LYS A 36 -3.43 -35.77 -13.56
C LYS A 36 -2.73 -36.95 -12.84
N GLY A 37 -1.71 -36.65 -12.02
CA GLY A 37 -1.01 -37.65 -11.21
C GLY A 37 0.15 -38.34 -11.92
N PHE A 38 0.70 -37.74 -12.98
CA PHE A 38 1.91 -38.25 -13.61
C PHE A 38 3.14 -37.84 -12.79
N ASP A 39 3.83 -38.80 -12.15
CA ASP A 39 5.03 -38.54 -11.35
C ASP A 39 6.27 -38.25 -12.22
N LYS A 40 6.31 -38.78 -13.42
CA LYS A 40 7.35 -38.55 -14.43
C LYS A 40 6.71 -38.25 -15.77
N VAL A 41 7.08 -37.10 -16.32
CA VAL A 41 6.60 -36.65 -17.62
C VAL A 41 7.75 -36.80 -18.62
N ASP A 42 7.54 -37.59 -19.68
CA ASP A 42 8.49 -37.77 -20.80
C ASP A 42 8.10 -36.93 -22.02
N GLY A 43 8.99 -36.83 -22.99
CA GLY A 43 8.79 -36.05 -24.21
C GLY A 43 7.55 -36.47 -25.00
N LEU A 44 7.28 -37.76 -25.04
CA LEU A 44 6.14 -38.32 -25.77
C LEU A 44 4.81 -37.95 -25.08
N SER A 45 4.78 -38.01 -23.75
CA SER A 45 3.61 -37.62 -22.97
C SER A 45 3.32 -36.12 -23.13
N ILE A 46 4.35 -35.28 -23.19
CA ILE A 46 4.21 -33.82 -23.44
C ILE A 46 3.59 -33.60 -24.81
N ILE A 47 4.16 -34.18 -25.89
CA ILE A 47 3.65 -34.00 -27.25
C ILE A 47 2.21 -34.45 -27.40
N ASN A 48 1.85 -35.57 -26.80
CA ASN A 48 0.49 -36.09 -26.88
C ASN A 48 -0.53 -35.23 -26.10
N ALA A 49 -0.09 -34.55 -25.07
CA ALA A 49 -0.94 -33.70 -24.25
C ALA A 49 -1.02 -32.23 -24.73
N LEU A 50 -0.13 -31.80 -25.64
CA LEU A 50 -0.18 -30.51 -26.25
C LEU A 50 -1.45 -30.32 -27.08
N ASP A 51 -2.06 -29.14 -26.97
CA ASP A 51 -3.13 -28.71 -27.89
C ASP A 51 -2.58 -28.43 -29.30
N SER A 52 -3.46 -28.22 -30.27
CA SER A 52 -3.07 -28.02 -31.68
C SER A 52 -2.10 -26.84 -31.87
N LYS A 53 -2.29 -25.76 -31.13
CA LYS A 53 -1.43 -24.56 -31.20
C LYS A 53 -0.08 -24.80 -30.54
N GLY A 54 -0.06 -25.44 -29.39
CA GLY A 54 1.18 -25.78 -28.71
C GLY A 54 2.03 -26.75 -29.53
N ARG A 55 1.38 -27.72 -30.20
CA ARG A 55 2.05 -28.68 -31.10
C ARG A 55 2.66 -27.96 -32.29
N GLU A 56 1.92 -27.05 -32.92
CA GLU A 56 2.44 -26.24 -34.03
C GLU A 56 3.67 -25.43 -33.65
N GLU A 57 3.67 -24.83 -32.47
CA GLU A 57 4.82 -24.05 -31.97
C GLU A 57 6.03 -24.94 -31.64
N VAL A 58 5.83 -26.13 -31.12
CA VAL A 58 6.90 -27.09 -30.87
C VAL A 58 7.47 -27.65 -32.16
N ASP A 59 6.61 -27.95 -33.15
CA ASP A 59 7.02 -28.47 -34.47
C ASP A 59 7.89 -27.49 -35.24
N LYS A 60 7.65 -26.17 -35.10
CA LYS A 60 8.53 -25.11 -35.66
C LYS A 60 9.96 -25.17 -35.14
N LEU A 61 10.19 -25.75 -33.98
CA LEU A 61 11.48 -25.81 -33.31
C LEU A 61 12.16 -27.22 -33.40
N GLY A 62 11.53 -28.15 -34.10
CA GLY A 62 12.06 -29.49 -34.29
C GLY A 62 11.23 -30.61 -33.63
N GLY A 63 10.03 -30.33 -33.16
CA GLY A 63 9.11 -31.33 -32.63
C GLY A 63 9.62 -32.02 -31.37
N ILE A 64 9.57 -33.36 -31.38
CA ILE A 64 9.98 -34.16 -30.23
C ILE A 64 11.47 -34.01 -29.91
N GLU A 65 12.32 -33.86 -30.94
CA GLU A 65 13.77 -33.71 -30.77
C GLU A 65 14.11 -32.45 -29.96
N TYR A 66 13.34 -31.38 -30.12
CA TYR A 66 13.50 -30.16 -29.31
C TYR A 66 13.15 -30.40 -27.83
N ILE A 67 12.10 -31.17 -27.55
CA ILE A 67 11.71 -31.51 -26.17
C ILE A 67 12.76 -32.42 -25.54
N ASP A 68 13.22 -33.44 -26.28
CA ASP A 68 14.26 -34.35 -25.79
C ASP A 68 15.58 -33.61 -25.52
N LEU A 69 15.94 -32.67 -26.35
CA LEU A 69 17.11 -31.79 -26.11
C LEU A 69 16.96 -30.99 -24.79
N LEU A 70 15.77 -30.43 -24.51
CA LEU A 70 15.50 -29.75 -23.25
C LEU A 70 15.58 -30.68 -22.04
N MET A 71 15.20 -31.95 -22.21
CA MET A 71 15.22 -32.95 -21.13
C MET A 71 16.62 -33.51 -20.85
N ILE A 72 17.51 -33.50 -21.84
CA ILE A 72 18.91 -33.98 -21.72
C ILE A 72 19.77 -32.89 -21.01
N SER A 73 19.35 -31.63 -21.05
CA SER A 73 20.10 -30.61 -20.36
C SER A 73 20.17 -30.93 -18.86
N GLU A 74 21.37 -31.09 -18.32
CA GLU A 74 21.58 -31.40 -16.91
C GLU A 74 20.82 -30.41 -16.03
N LEU A 75 19.87 -30.90 -15.28
CA LEU A 75 19.12 -30.14 -14.30
C LEU A 75 20.08 -29.69 -13.20
N LEU A 76 20.47 -28.45 -13.25
CA LEU A 76 21.09 -27.80 -12.11
C LEU A 76 20.09 -27.86 -10.94
N ASP A 77 20.55 -28.27 -9.77
CA ASP A 77 19.68 -28.55 -8.60
C ASP A 77 19.08 -27.28 -7.95
N ASN A 78 19.28 -26.12 -8.51
CA ASN A 78 18.91 -24.85 -7.92
C ASN A 78 17.67 -24.23 -8.60
N VAL A 79 16.49 -24.77 -8.29
CA VAL A 79 15.20 -24.25 -8.78
C VAL A 79 15.01 -22.79 -8.41
N ASP A 80 15.43 -22.39 -7.20
CA ASP A 80 15.33 -21.02 -6.70
C ASP A 80 15.95 -20.00 -7.62
N LEU A 81 17.19 -20.23 -8.00
CA LEU A 81 17.94 -19.32 -8.86
C LEU A 81 17.25 -19.13 -10.21
N TYR A 82 16.73 -20.20 -10.79
CA TYR A 82 16.04 -20.12 -12.08
C TYR A 82 14.70 -19.41 -11.98
N VAL A 83 13.92 -19.70 -10.95
CA VAL A 83 12.63 -19.03 -10.72
C VAL A 83 12.86 -17.52 -10.53
N GLU A 84 13.83 -17.13 -9.72
CA GLU A 84 14.18 -15.71 -9.52
C GLU A 84 14.61 -15.04 -10.83
N LYS A 85 15.48 -15.66 -11.61
CA LYS A 85 15.95 -15.11 -12.89
C LYS A 85 14.83 -14.98 -13.92
N ILE A 86 13.93 -15.95 -14.01
CA ILE A 86 12.78 -15.89 -14.91
C ILE A 86 11.83 -14.76 -14.50
N LYS A 87 11.54 -14.62 -13.20
CA LYS A 87 10.69 -13.56 -12.65
C LYS A 87 11.33 -12.18 -12.84
N GLU A 88 12.61 -12.04 -12.58
CA GLU A 88 13.36 -10.79 -12.85
C GLU A 88 13.28 -10.39 -14.33
N ALA A 89 13.52 -11.34 -15.23
CA ALA A 89 13.42 -11.11 -16.66
C ALA A 89 12.00 -10.73 -17.11
N TYR A 90 11.00 -11.32 -16.50
CA TYR A 90 9.60 -10.98 -16.73
C TYR A 90 9.27 -9.57 -16.25
N GLN A 91 9.70 -9.18 -15.05
CA GLN A 91 9.51 -7.82 -14.53
C GLN A 91 10.16 -6.79 -15.44
N ARG A 92 11.39 -7.03 -15.90
CA ARG A 92 12.06 -6.15 -16.86
C ARG A 92 11.24 -5.97 -18.13
N ARG A 93 10.68 -7.05 -18.69
CA ARG A 93 9.82 -6.97 -19.89
C ARG A 93 8.53 -6.20 -19.62
N ARG A 94 7.90 -6.38 -18.43
CA ARG A 94 6.70 -5.62 -18.04
C ARG A 94 6.98 -4.12 -17.95
N VAL A 95 8.08 -3.74 -17.29
CA VAL A 95 8.50 -2.33 -17.20
C VAL A 95 8.74 -1.75 -18.59
N TYR A 96 9.49 -2.46 -19.44
CA TYR A 96 9.76 -2.04 -20.81
C TYR A 96 8.45 -1.84 -21.61
N SER A 97 7.55 -2.81 -21.57
CA SER A 97 6.24 -2.73 -22.24
C SER A 97 5.38 -1.59 -21.72
N LEU A 98 5.44 -1.30 -20.42
CA LEU A 98 4.73 -0.18 -19.82
C LEU A 98 5.27 1.16 -20.33
N CYS A 99 6.60 1.33 -20.35
CA CYS A 99 7.24 2.52 -20.89
C CYS A 99 6.92 2.73 -22.37
N ASP A 100 6.93 1.66 -23.16
CA ASP A 100 6.65 1.72 -24.60
C ASP A 100 5.18 2.11 -24.88
N LYS A 101 4.24 1.54 -24.12
CA LYS A 101 2.83 1.92 -24.17
C LYS A 101 2.61 3.37 -23.78
N ALA A 102 3.24 3.82 -22.69
CA ALA A 102 3.15 5.21 -22.24
C ALA A 102 3.71 6.17 -23.31
N LYS A 103 4.85 5.83 -23.92
CA LYS A 103 5.44 6.61 -25.02
C LYS A 103 4.46 6.78 -26.18
N ILE A 104 3.81 5.68 -26.62
CA ILE A 104 2.84 5.72 -27.73
C ILE A 104 1.63 6.60 -27.37
N ARG A 105 1.10 6.50 -26.14
CA ARG A 105 -0.06 7.29 -25.71
C ARG A 105 0.28 8.78 -25.58
N MET A 106 1.44 9.11 -25.03
CA MET A 106 1.89 10.49 -24.84
C MET A 106 2.20 11.22 -26.15
N THR A 107 2.31 10.51 -27.28
CA THR A 107 2.45 11.13 -28.62
C THR A 107 1.10 11.49 -29.26
N ASN A 108 -0.01 11.19 -28.60
CA ASN A 108 -1.33 11.53 -29.10
C ASN A 108 -1.85 12.82 -28.43
N ASP A 109 -2.13 13.85 -29.22
CA ASP A 109 -2.51 15.19 -28.75
C ASP A 109 -3.86 15.23 -27.99
N ASP A 110 -4.74 14.23 -28.20
CA ASP A 110 -6.06 14.14 -27.56
C ASP A 110 -6.06 13.49 -26.18
N VAL A 111 -4.89 13.17 -25.60
CA VAL A 111 -4.80 12.47 -24.32
C VAL A 111 -4.78 13.45 -23.15
N ASP A 112 -5.63 13.20 -22.15
CA ASP A 112 -5.55 13.86 -20.86
C ASP A 112 -4.26 13.44 -20.12
N MET A 113 -3.27 14.32 -20.15
CA MET A 113 -1.94 14.09 -19.57
C MET A 113 -1.99 13.81 -18.05
N ALA A 114 -2.95 14.42 -17.33
CA ALA A 114 -3.07 14.20 -15.89
C ALA A 114 -3.51 12.76 -15.61
N LYS A 115 -4.48 12.29 -16.36
CA LYS A 115 -4.99 10.91 -16.26
C LYS A 115 -3.94 9.88 -16.70
N GLU A 116 -3.24 10.13 -17.79
CA GLU A 116 -2.22 9.20 -18.29
C GLU A 116 -1.03 9.08 -17.33
N LEU A 117 -0.61 10.17 -16.68
CA LEU A 117 0.42 10.15 -15.64
C LEU A 117 -0.03 9.35 -14.41
N ASP A 118 -1.29 9.49 -14.01
CA ASP A 118 -1.84 8.73 -12.88
C ASP A 118 -1.92 7.23 -13.20
N ASP A 119 -2.41 6.87 -14.38
CA ASP A 119 -2.45 5.48 -14.87
C ASP A 119 -1.04 4.87 -14.97
N PHE A 120 -0.04 5.64 -15.43
CA PHE A 120 1.33 5.19 -15.50
C PHE A 120 1.93 4.97 -14.10
N GLN A 121 1.70 5.91 -13.15
CA GLN A 121 2.15 5.76 -11.77
C GLN A 121 1.51 4.55 -11.09
N ASN A 122 0.20 4.34 -11.27
CA ASN A 122 -0.51 3.19 -10.71
C ASN A 122 0.04 1.87 -11.26
N SER A 123 0.29 1.80 -12.58
CA SER A 123 0.87 0.61 -13.22
C SER A 123 2.29 0.30 -12.73
N LEU A 124 3.13 1.33 -12.53
CA LEU A 124 4.47 1.16 -11.93
C LEU A 124 4.40 0.65 -10.50
N LEU A 125 3.43 1.14 -9.73
CA LEU A 125 3.26 0.72 -8.37
C LEU A 125 2.79 -0.74 -8.27
N GLU A 126 1.86 -1.17 -9.12
CA GLU A 126 1.45 -2.57 -9.23
C GLU A 126 2.63 -3.51 -9.56
N LEU A 127 3.55 -3.04 -10.39
CA LEU A 127 4.78 -3.77 -10.69
C LEU A 127 5.73 -3.87 -9.49
N SER A 128 5.71 -2.87 -8.60
CA SER A 128 6.58 -2.84 -7.40
C SER A 128 6.01 -3.64 -6.24
N LEU A 129 4.68 -3.86 -6.21
CA LEU A 129 4.04 -4.73 -5.25
C LEU A 129 4.29 -6.18 -5.70
N ASN A 130 5.19 -6.87 -5.02
CA ASN A 130 5.49 -8.28 -5.31
C ASN A 130 4.20 -9.11 -5.26
N GLU A 131 3.87 -9.77 -6.35
CA GLU A 131 2.73 -10.71 -6.46
C GLU A 131 2.78 -11.84 -5.40
N ASN A 132 3.93 -12.02 -4.75
CA ASN A 132 4.18 -13.08 -3.79
C ASN A 132 3.59 -12.84 -2.40
N ASP A 133 3.17 -11.63 -2.06
CA ASP A 133 2.71 -11.32 -0.70
C ASP A 133 1.18 -11.42 -0.51
N VAL A 134 0.42 -11.49 -1.59
CA VAL A 134 -1.05 -11.34 -1.51
C VAL A 134 -1.79 -12.63 -1.16
N ASN A 135 -1.21 -13.83 -1.35
CA ASN A 135 -1.89 -15.11 -1.10
C ASN A 135 -0.98 -16.22 -0.55
N LYS A 136 -0.04 -15.88 0.31
CA LYS A 136 0.76 -16.92 0.97
C LYS A 136 -0.11 -17.71 1.95
N VAL A 137 -0.35 -18.98 1.66
CA VAL A 137 -0.93 -19.90 2.64
C VAL A 137 0.13 -20.21 3.69
N HIS A 138 -0.12 -19.78 4.93
CA HIS A 138 0.75 -20.08 6.07
C HIS A 138 0.18 -21.24 6.88
N LYS A 139 1.02 -22.22 7.19
CA LYS A 139 0.67 -23.23 8.18
C LYS A 139 0.61 -22.58 9.55
N MET A 140 -0.53 -22.71 10.24
CA MET A 140 -0.68 -22.14 11.57
C MET A 140 0.34 -22.75 12.54
N GLY A 141 1.04 -21.85 13.27
CA GLY A 141 2.14 -22.25 14.17
C GLY A 141 3.54 -22.10 13.58
N GLU A 142 3.69 -21.99 12.27
CA GLU A 142 4.99 -21.78 11.62
C GLU A 142 5.53 -20.38 11.97
N GLY A 143 6.78 -20.29 12.45
CA GLY A 143 7.42 -19.06 12.91
C GLY A 143 6.79 -18.44 14.17
N LEU A 144 5.86 -19.13 14.86
CA LEU A 144 5.21 -18.59 16.05
C LEU A 144 6.17 -18.48 17.24
N ALA A 145 7.02 -19.47 17.43
CA ALA A 145 7.98 -19.50 18.53
C ALA A 145 9.00 -18.36 18.42
N GLU A 146 9.50 -18.11 17.22
CA GLU A 146 10.43 -17.02 16.92
C GLU A 146 9.79 -15.66 17.20
N ARG A 147 8.56 -15.44 16.72
CA ARG A 147 7.82 -14.20 16.97
C ARG A 147 7.53 -13.96 18.46
N LEU A 148 7.22 -15.01 19.20
CA LEU A 148 7.01 -14.91 20.65
C LEU A 148 8.30 -14.57 21.38
N ASN A 149 9.42 -15.21 20.98
CA ASN A 149 10.74 -14.92 21.54
C ASN A 149 11.18 -13.47 21.27
N GLU A 150 10.93 -12.94 20.07
CA GLU A 150 11.21 -11.54 19.74
C GLU A 150 10.37 -10.58 20.58
N ARG A 151 9.08 -10.86 20.76
CA ARG A 151 8.20 -10.06 21.63
C ARG A 151 8.66 -10.11 23.09
N ALA A 152 9.10 -11.27 23.56
CA ALA A 152 9.61 -11.43 24.93
C ALA A 152 10.90 -10.67 25.17
N LYS A 153 11.77 -10.51 24.16
CA LYS A 153 12.99 -9.70 24.25
C LYS A 153 12.72 -8.19 24.40
N SER A 154 11.57 -7.72 23.91
CA SER A 154 11.22 -6.29 23.93
C SER A 154 9.73 -6.11 24.29
N PRO A 155 9.35 -6.37 25.55
CA PRO A 155 7.96 -6.29 25.97
C PRO A 155 7.45 -4.85 25.90
N LYS A 156 6.26 -4.68 25.28
CA LYS A 156 5.59 -3.38 25.15
C LYS A 156 4.29 -3.40 25.94
N LYS A 157 3.95 -2.27 26.58
CA LYS A 157 2.67 -2.11 27.28
C LYS A 157 1.48 -2.12 26.33
N VAL A 158 1.69 -1.67 25.08
CA VAL A 158 0.70 -1.57 24.01
C VAL A 158 1.30 -2.21 22.77
N ALA A 159 0.54 -3.10 22.11
CA ALA A 159 1.06 -3.86 20.96
C ALA A 159 1.25 -3.00 19.71
N GLY A 160 0.37 -2.00 19.52
CA GLY A 160 0.41 -1.04 18.42
C GLY A 160 1.02 0.31 18.82
N TYR A 161 0.70 1.33 18.03
CA TYR A 161 1.05 2.72 18.33
C TYR A 161 0.11 3.30 19.40
N SER A 162 0.68 3.68 20.54
CA SER A 162 -0.05 4.31 21.64
C SER A 162 -0.43 5.76 21.28
N ILE A 163 -1.63 6.17 21.64
CA ILE A 163 -2.06 7.57 21.59
C ILE A 163 -1.92 8.30 22.93
N GLY A 164 -1.37 7.64 23.96
CA GLY A 164 -1.17 8.20 25.29
C GLY A 164 -2.43 8.23 26.17
N TRP A 165 -3.55 7.73 25.71
CA TRP A 165 -4.78 7.63 26.50
C TRP A 165 -4.90 6.25 27.14
N ASN A 166 -4.49 6.13 28.39
CA ASN A 166 -4.35 4.85 29.08
C ASN A 166 -5.55 3.89 28.94
N ASN A 167 -6.78 4.40 29.08
CA ASN A 167 -7.97 3.58 28.97
C ASN A 167 -8.24 3.13 27.53
N TYR A 168 -8.01 4.01 26.56
CA TYR A 168 -8.17 3.68 25.15
C TYR A 168 -7.11 2.66 24.70
N ASP A 169 -5.85 2.94 25.00
CA ASP A 169 -4.73 2.05 24.68
C ASP A 169 -4.86 0.67 25.34
N LYS A 170 -5.41 0.62 26.54
CA LYS A 170 -5.65 -0.64 27.28
C LYS A 170 -6.70 -1.53 26.58
N ILE A 171 -7.74 -0.89 26.01
CA ILE A 171 -8.82 -1.60 25.34
C ILE A 171 -8.44 -1.98 23.92
N THR A 172 -7.89 -1.03 23.14
CA THR A 172 -7.59 -1.21 21.71
C THR A 172 -6.23 -1.83 21.44
N GLN A 173 -5.31 -1.78 22.42
CA GLN A 173 -3.89 -2.11 22.25
C GLN A 173 -3.17 -1.19 21.24
N GLY A 174 -3.67 0.04 21.06
CA GLY A 174 -3.14 1.03 20.14
C GLY A 174 -3.45 0.74 18.67
N TYR A 175 -2.97 1.60 17.78
CA TYR A 175 -3.12 1.42 16.34
C TYR A 175 -2.09 0.44 15.77
N LYS A 176 -2.53 -0.58 15.04
CA LYS A 176 -1.65 -1.57 14.44
C LYS A 176 -1.57 -1.38 12.92
N ALA A 177 -0.42 -1.71 12.35
CA ALA A 177 -0.24 -1.65 10.91
C ALA A 177 -1.23 -2.57 10.17
N GLY A 178 -1.85 -2.07 9.11
CA GLY A 178 -2.83 -2.81 8.31
C GLY A 178 -4.26 -2.77 8.86
N GLU A 179 -4.51 -2.14 10.02
CA GLU A 179 -5.87 -1.99 10.57
C GLU A 179 -6.51 -0.69 10.11
N LEU A 180 -7.82 -0.76 9.85
CA LEU A 180 -8.70 0.37 9.59
C LEU A 180 -9.52 0.66 10.84
N THR A 181 -9.48 1.91 11.30
CA THR A 181 -10.33 2.38 12.40
C THR A 181 -11.30 3.43 11.90
N VAL A 182 -12.60 3.21 12.09
CA VAL A 182 -13.65 4.17 11.72
C VAL A 182 -14.19 4.83 12.96
N ILE A 183 -14.16 6.17 12.99
CA ILE A 183 -14.70 6.99 14.09
C ILE A 183 -16.01 7.61 13.62
N CYS A 184 -17.11 7.16 14.22
CA CYS A 184 -18.44 7.69 13.95
C CYS A 184 -18.91 8.57 15.10
N ALA A 185 -19.38 9.77 14.77
CA ALA A 185 -19.93 10.70 15.74
C ALA A 185 -20.90 11.67 15.05
N PRO A 186 -21.94 12.16 15.75
CA PRO A 186 -22.81 13.21 15.23
C PRO A 186 -22.00 14.48 14.88
N SER A 187 -22.57 15.33 14.05
CA SER A 187 -21.95 16.62 13.72
C SER A 187 -21.71 17.45 14.98
N LYS A 188 -20.60 18.20 15.02
CA LYS A 188 -20.20 19.09 16.12
C LYS A 188 -19.94 18.43 17.48
N THR A 189 -19.77 17.12 17.54
CA THR A 189 -19.43 16.39 18.79
C THR A 189 -17.93 16.26 19.05
N GLY A 190 -17.08 16.83 18.21
CA GLY A 190 -15.63 16.86 18.43
C GLY A 190 -14.84 15.78 17.67
N LYS A 191 -15.39 15.18 16.62
CA LYS A 191 -14.71 14.15 15.81
C LYS A 191 -13.34 14.59 15.33
N THR A 192 -13.22 15.78 14.73
CA THR A 192 -11.96 16.35 14.24
C THR A 192 -10.95 16.59 15.37
N ILE A 193 -11.41 17.09 16.55
CA ILE A 193 -10.53 17.27 17.72
C ILE A 193 -10.01 15.94 18.23
N PHE A 194 -10.84 14.91 18.24
CA PHE A 194 -10.43 13.54 18.61
C PHE A 194 -9.33 13.02 17.66
N GLN A 195 -9.54 13.14 16.34
CA GLN A 195 -8.56 12.74 15.33
C GLN A 195 -7.27 13.57 15.39
N MET A 196 -7.38 14.88 15.66
CA MET A 196 -6.24 15.77 15.84
C MET A 196 -5.36 15.33 17.02
N ASN A 197 -5.96 15.00 18.16
CA ASN A 197 -5.20 14.51 19.31
C ASN A 197 -4.47 13.19 19.01
N HIS A 198 -5.08 12.29 18.21
CA HIS A 198 -4.40 11.08 17.75
C HIS A 198 -3.24 11.41 16.82
N ALA A 199 -3.42 12.33 15.87
CA ALA A 199 -2.37 12.80 14.99
C ALA A 199 -1.19 13.41 15.76
N ILE A 200 -1.48 14.23 16.78
CA ILE A 200 -0.47 14.83 17.67
C ILE A 200 0.31 13.75 18.41
N ALA A 201 -0.39 12.80 19.04
CA ALA A 201 0.26 11.72 19.78
C ALA A 201 1.19 10.89 18.89
N LEU A 202 0.77 10.61 17.67
CA LEU A 202 1.55 9.79 16.74
C LEU A 202 2.65 10.60 16.06
N ALA A 203 2.34 11.73 15.44
CA ALA A 203 3.31 12.51 14.65
C ALA A 203 4.23 13.36 15.53
N VAL A 204 3.66 14.13 16.48
CA VAL A 204 4.45 15.09 17.25
C VAL A 204 5.25 14.41 18.34
N TYR A 205 4.62 13.52 19.11
CA TYR A 205 5.29 12.88 20.24
C TYR A 205 5.97 11.55 19.90
N SER A 206 5.32 10.69 19.11
CA SER A 206 5.88 9.38 18.73
C SER A 206 6.71 9.40 17.46
N LYS A 207 6.79 10.53 16.75
CA LYS A 207 7.54 10.73 15.50
C LYS A 207 7.18 9.72 14.40
N ILE A 208 5.94 9.28 14.36
CA ILE A 208 5.41 8.41 13.31
C ILE A 208 4.94 9.27 12.15
N PRO A 209 5.48 9.09 10.92
CA PRO A 209 5.03 9.83 9.76
C PRO A 209 3.51 9.70 9.56
N THR A 210 2.81 10.81 9.70
CA THR A 210 1.34 10.87 9.68
C THR A 210 0.88 11.83 8.60
N LEU A 211 -0.02 11.37 7.73
CA LEU A 211 -0.70 12.20 6.73
C LEU A 211 -2.15 12.41 7.17
N TYR A 212 -2.55 13.67 7.31
CA TYR A 212 -3.91 14.07 7.62
C TYR A 212 -4.56 14.69 6.37
N ILE A 213 -5.52 14.02 5.79
CA ILE A 213 -6.31 14.51 4.65
C ILE A 213 -7.61 15.08 5.21
N ASN A 214 -7.82 16.36 4.98
CA ASN A 214 -8.98 17.09 5.47
C ASN A 214 -9.82 17.59 4.29
N THR A 215 -11.13 17.46 4.40
CA THR A 215 -12.08 17.87 3.35
C THR A 215 -12.89 19.13 3.70
N GLU A 216 -12.71 19.69 4.92
CA GLU A 216 -13.52 20.81 5.41
C GLU A 216 -12.71 22.07 5.75
N MET A 217 -11.53 21.90 6.37
CA MET A 217 -10.78 23.01 6.93
C MET A 217 -9.53 23.31 6.11
N PRO A 218 -9.28 24.58 5.76
CA PRO A 218 -8.05 25.01 5.11
C PRO A 218 -6.82 24.87 6.04
N ASP A 219 -5.63 25.00 5.46
CA ASP A 219 -4.37 24.71 6.13
C ASP A 219 -4.13 25.62 7.36
N ASP A 220 -4.43 26.92 7.24
CA ASP A 220 -4.27 27.92 8.31
C ASP A 220 -5.13 27.59 9.55
N GLU A 221 -6.40 27.26 9.34
CA GLU A 221 -7.29 26.87 10.45
C GLU A 221 -6.82 25.59 11.12
N MET A 222 -6.31 24.63 10.34
CA MET A 222 -5.78 23.38 10.85
C MET A 222 -4.50 23.59 11.66
N GLU A 223 -3.61 24.47 11.20
CA GLU A 223 -2.37 24.85 11.89
C GLU A 223 -2.65 25.57 13.21
N ASP A 224 -3.61 26.51 13.26
CA ASP A 224 -4.00 27.21 14.47
C ASP A 224 -4.58 26.23 15.52
N ARG A 225 -5.40 25.28 15.10
CA ARG A 225 -5.93 24.23 15.99
C ARG A 225 -4.81 23.31 16.50
N LEU A 226 -3.90 22.91 15.63
CA LEU A 226 -2.75 22.10 16.01
C LEU A 226 -1.89 22.84 17.03
N LEU A 227 -1.60 24.10 16.77
CA LEU A 227 -0.80 24.95 17.67
C LEU A 227 -1.49 25.14 19.02
N SER A 228 -2.80 25.39 19.03
CA SER A 228 -3.60 25.47 20.26
C SER A 228 -3.54 24.18 21.07
N CYS A 229 -3.72 23.03 20.42
CA CYS A 229 -3.68 21.72 21.09
C CYS A 229 -2.29 21.42 21.68
N VAL A 230 -1.22 21.69 20.95
CA VAL A 230 0.15 21.36 21.40
C VAL A 230 0.64 22.36 22.46
N SER A 231 0.34 23.65 22.30
CA SER A 231 0.75 24.70 23.27
C SER A 231 -0.12 24.76 24.52
N GLY A 232 -1.38 24.25 24.43
CA GLY A 232 -2.40 24.44 25.47
C GLY A 232 -2.84 25.91 25.63
N VAL A 233 -2.58 26.76 24.63
CA VAL A 233 -3.13 28.12 24.56
C VAL A 233 -4.50 28.07 23.91
N PRO A 234 -5.52 28.78 24.45
CA PRO A 234 -6.85 28.79 23.88
C PRO A 234 -6.85 29.14 22.39
N TYR A 235 -7.66 28.44 21.61
CA TYR A 235 -7.73 28.59 20.15
C TYR A 235 -8.01 30.03 19.72
N GLU A 236 -8.95 30.72 20.40
CA GLU A 236 -9.27 32.12 20.12
C GLU A 236 -8.05 33.04 20.28
N GLU A 237 -7.22 32.80 21.30
CA GLU A 237 -6.02 33.58 21.55
C GLU A 237 -4.92 33.31 20.52
N VAL A 238 -4.87 32.10 19.97
CA VAL A 238 -3.96 31.78 18.86
C VAL A 238 -4.38 32.53 17.62
N CYS A 239 -5.66 32.46 17.22
CA CYS A 239 -6.20 33.11 16.03
C CYS A 239 -6.11 34.63 16.04
N ASN A 240 -6.32 35.28 17.19
CA ASN A 240 -6.33 36.72 17.30
C ASN A 240 -5.02 37.36 17.82
N GLY A 241 -4.01 36.50 18.11
CA GLY A 241 -2.70 36.96 18.59
C GLY A 241 -2.64 37.44 20.05
N MET A 242 -3.72 37.29 20.82
CA MET A 242 -3.80 37.75 22.21
C MET A 242 -2.82 37.04 23.16
N PHE A 243 -2.31 35.89 22.79
CA PHE A 243 -1.25 35.22 23.53
C PHE A 243 0.01 36.04 23.68
N SER A 244 0.25 37.03 22.81
CA SER A 244 1.38 37.94 22.88
C SER A 244 1.26 39.01 24.00
N GLN A 245 0.05 39.22 24.50
CA GLN A 245 -0.23 40.22 25.53
C GLN A 245 -0.21 39.63 26.96
N ASP A 246 0.07 38.35 27.09
CA ASP A 246 0.15 37.69 28.39
C ASP A 246 1.42 38.12 29.14
N THR A 247 1.25 38.92 30.17
CA THR A 247 2.33 39.45 31.02
C THR A 247 2.54 38.60 32.29
N SER A 248 1.85 37.48 32.45
CA SER A 248 1.97 36.64 33.64
C SER A 248 3.31 35.89 33.70
N ASN A 249 4.13 36.26 34.71
CA ASN A 249 5.46 35.70 34.95
C ASN A 249 5.42 34.34 35.71
N GLY A 250 4.48 33.46 35.46
CA GLY A 250 4.37 32.19 36.14
C GLY A 250 4.48 30.99 35.22
N LEU A 251 4.89 29.83 35.73
CA LEU A 251 5.02 28.57 35.00
C LEU A 251 3.78 28.12 34.18
N LYS A 252 2.61 28.70 34.47
CA LYS A 252 1.36 28.57 33.69
C LYS A 252 1.03 29.79 32.83
N GLY A 253 1.75 30.88 32.97
CA GLY A 253 1.44 32.19 32.38
C GLY A 253 2.21 32.56 31.13
N ASP A 254 3.35 31.92 30.84
CA ASP A 254 4.15 32.22 29.64
C ASP A 254 3.54 31.59 28.39
N LYS A 255 2.47 32.20 27.86
CA LYS A 255 1.81 31.74 26.65
C LYS A 255 2.73 31.82 25.43
N MET A 256 3.53 32.90 25.34
CA MET A 256 4.50 33.08 24.26
C MET A 256 5.58 31.97 24.26
N GLY A 257 6.09 31.61 25.44
CA GLY A 257 7.06 30.55 25.58
C GLY A 257 6.47 29.18 25.15
N ARG A 258 5.24 28.87 25.58
CA ARG A 258 4.52 27.66 25.18
C ARG A 258 4.26 27.60 23.68
N ILE A 259 3.91 28.71 23.05
CA ILE A 259 3.75 28.81 21.60
C ILE A 259 5.08 28.53 20.88
N LYS A 260 6.18 29.13 21.33
CA LYS A 260 7.52 28.89 20.74
C LYS A 260 7.95 27.43 20.85
N GLU A 261 7.72 26.82 21.99
CA GLU A 261 8.03 25.40 22.22
C GLU A 261 7.14 24.49 21.32
N ALA A 262 5.85 24.76 21.26
CA ALA A 262 4.92 24.04 20.41
C ALA A 262 5.30 24.14 18.92
N LEU A 263 5.66 25.34 18.43
CA LEU A 263 6.14 25.54 17.07
C LEU A 263 7.39 24.71 16.76
N LYS A 264 8.33 24.63 17.71
CA LYS A 264 9.51 23.79 17.55
C LYS A 264 9.12 22.32 17.42
N LEU A 265 8.28 21.81 18.32
CA LEU A 265 7.82 20.41 18.31
C LEU A 265 7.09 20.05 17.02
N ILE A 266 6.21 20.95 16.54
CA ILE A 266 5.44 20.76 15.29
C ILE A 266 6.40 20.74 14.10
N LYS A 267 7.32 21.69 14.00
CA LYS A 267 8.31 21.77 12.91
C LYS A 267 9.21 20.54 12.80
N GLU A 268 9.57 19.95 13.92
CA GLU A 268 10.40 18.75 13.99
C GLU A 268 9.59 17.45 13.84
N SER A 269 8.26 17.55 13.67
CA SER A 269 7.39 16.38 13.54
C SER A 269 7.19 15.98 12.09
N PRO A 270 7.10 14.68 11.78
CA PRO A 270 6.71 14.19 10.46
C PRO A 270 5.19 14.20 10.29
N PHE A 271 4.58 15.38 10.53
CA PHE A 271 3.15 15.61 10.39
C PHE A 271 2.88 16.33 9.08
N TYR A 272 2.12 15.71 8.20
CA TYR A 272 1.75 16.23 6.89
C TYR A 272 0.26 16.45 6.84
N HIS A 273 -0.17 17.60 6.33
CA HIS A 273 -1.58 17.93 6.14
C HIS A 273 -1.84 18.25 4.67
N VAL A 274 -3.05 17.97 4.22
CA VAL A 274 -3.56 18.42 2.93
C VAL A 274 -5.04 18.73 3.03
N TYR A 275 -5.43 19.91 2.58
CA TYR A 275 -6.81 20.30 2.37
C TYR A 275 -7.26 19.83 0.98
N MET A 276 -8.25 18.94 0.93
CA MET A 276 -8.72 18.30 -0.31
C MET A 276 -10.27 18.25 -0.34
N PRO A 277 -10.95 19.40 -0.52
CA PRO A 277 -12.42 19.47 -0.54
C PRO A 277 -13.04 18.67 -1.69
N ASP A 278 -12.38 18.64 -2.85
CA ASP A 278 -12.76 17.90 -4.06
C ASP A 278 -11.86 16.69 -4.26
N PHE A 279 -11.94 15.76 -3.32
CA PHE A 279 -11.18 14.53 -3.39
C PHE A 279 -11.84 13.51 -4.34
N THR A 280 -11.02 12.64 -4.88
CA THR A 280 -11.44 11.36 -5.48
C THR A 280 -10.65 10.23 -4.81
N ILE A 281 -11.16 9.01 -4.89
CA ILE A 281 -10.48 7.84 -4.29
C ILE A 281 -9.09 7.67 -4.90
N GLU A 282 -8.95 7.91 -6.20
CA GLU A 282 -7.70 7.83 -6.94
C GLU A 282 -6.67 8.85 -6.40
N LYS A 283 -7.08 10.12 -6.23
CA LYS A 283 -6.21 11.17 -5.68
C LYS A 283 -5.75 10.86 -4.25
N VAL A 284 -6.66 10.40 -3.39
CA VAL A 284 -6.33 9.99 -2.02
C VAL A 284 -5.37 8.82 -2.03
N THR A 285 -5.63 7.82 -2.85
CA THR A 285 -4.78 6.64 -3.01
C THR A 285 -3.39 6.99 -3.52
N ALA A 286 -3.30 7.81 -4.57
CA ALA A 286 -2.03 8.25 -5.15
C ALA A 286 -1.20 9.04 -4.12
N LEU A 287 -1.86 9.94 -3.36
CA LEU A 287 -1.21 10.72 -2.32
C LEU A 287 -0.68 9.84 -1.18
N ALA A 288 -1.50 8.91 -0.68
CA ALA A 288 -1.11 7.97 0.36
C ALA A 288 0.10 7.11 -0.07
N LYS A 289 0.08 6.58 -1.29
CA LYS A 289 1.17 5.82 -1.89
C LYS A 289 2.44 6.67 -2.02
N LYS A 290 2.34 7.90 -2.53
CA LYS A 290 3.46 8.84 -2.64
C LYS A 290 4.12 9.09 -1.28
N TYR A 291 3.32 9.36 -0.24
CA TYR A 291 3.85 9.60 1.10
C TYR A 291 4.39 8.33 1.76
N LYS A 292 3.80 7.15 1.45
CA LYS A 292 4.37 5.86 1.87
C LYS A 292 5.78 5.65 1.32
N LEU A 293 5.99 5.91 0.04
CA LEU A 293 7.30 5.75 -0.61
C LEU A 293 8.32 6.81 -0.15
N LYS A 294 7.89 8.09 -0.09
CA LYS A 294 8.81 9.20 0.18
C LYS A 294 9.15 9.36 1.66
N HIS A 295 8.21 9.11 2.55
CA HIS A 295 8.32 9.41 3.98
C HIS A 295 8.10 8.20 4.88
N ASN A 296 7.95 7.00 4.29
CA ASN A 296 7.60 5.78 5.02
C ASN A 296 6.35 5.96 5.91
N LEU A 297 5.28 6.49 5.32
CA LEU A 297 4.03 6.81 6.02
C LEU A 297 3.61 5.66 6.94
N GLY A 298 3.40 5.97 8.21
CA GLY A 298 2.97 5.01 9.24
C GLY A 298 1.51 5.12 9.63
N PHE A 299 0.90 6.31 9.44
CA PHE A 299 -0.48 6.57 9.79
C PHE A 299 -1.15 7.54 8.82
N LEU A 300 -2.41 7.26 8.45
CA LEU A 300 -3.21 8.12 7.58
C LEU A 300 -4.54 8.41 8.26
N ILE A 301 -4.92 9.67 8.30
CA ILE A 301 -6.23 10.15 8.76
C ILE A 301 -6.96 10.74 7.56
N PHE A 302 -8.22 10.38 7.39
CA PHE A 302 -9.12 10.96 6.41
C PHE A 302 -10.34 11.55 7.13
N ASP A 303 -10.45 12.86 7.14
CA ASP A 303 -11.50 13.60 7.85
C ASP A 303 -12.34 14.45 6.88
N TYR A 304 -13.47 13.98 6.49
CA TYR A 304 -14.19 12.75 6.82
C TYR A 304 -14.77 12.12 5.54
N ILE A 305 -15.31 10.90 5.67
CA ILE A 305 -15.95 10.20 4.55
C ILE A 305 -17.23 10.94 4.17
N LYS A 306 -17.25 11.52 2.96
CA LYS A 306 -18.38 12.17 2.31
C LYS A 306 -18.35 11.88 0.81
N LEU A 307 -19.44 12.13 0.12
CA LEU A 307 -19.40 12.09 -1.33
C LEU A 307 -18.62 13.29 -1.87
N PRO A 308 -17.80 13.12 -2.92
CA PRO A 308 -17.16 14.22 -3.63
C PRO A 308 -18.20 15.25 -4.13
N ASN A 309 -17.85 16.54 -4.14
CA ASN A 309 -18.77 17.59 -4.58
C ASN A 309 -19.25 17.39 -6.01
N SER A 310 -18.43 16.80 -6.87
CA SER A 310 -18.79 16.43 -8.24
C SER A 310 -19.94 15.41 -8.31
N GLU A 311 -20.04 14.51 -7.34
CA GLU A 311 -21.12 13.53 -7.27
C GLU A 311 -22.36 14.07 -6.57
N VAL A 312 -22.18 14.98 -5.60
CA VAL A 312 -23.30 15.61 -4.87
C VAL A 312 -24.14 16.50 -5.79
N ALA A 313 -23.52 17.20 -6.74
CA ALA A 313 -24.20 18.10 -7.66
C ALA A 313 -25.28 17.43 -8.53
N GLY A 314 -25.22 16.11 -8.70
CA GLY A 314 -26.22 15.32 -9.45
C GLY A 314 -27.33 14.69 -8.61
N LEU A 315 -27.31 14.84 -7.26
CA LEU A 315 -28.27 14.18 -6.38
C LEU A 315 -29.53 15.01 -6.15
N GLN A 316 -30.69 14.37 -6.25
CA GLN A 316 -31.98 15.05 -6.13
C GLN A 316 -32.49 15.15 -4.68
N ASN A 317 -32.01 14.30 -3.77
CA ASN A 317 -32.45 14.29 -2.38
C ASN A 317 -31.45 13.63 -1.39
N ALA A 318 -31.67 13.86 -0.07
CA ALA A 318 -30.84 13.33 0.99
C ALA A 318 -30.81 11.79 1.07
N GLN A 319 -31.86 11.12 0.62
CA GLN A 319 -31.91 9.64 0.63
C GLN A 319 -30.97 9.05 -0.45
N GLU A 320 -30.84 9.68 -1.59
CA GLU A 320 -29.91 9.28 -2.64
C GLU A 320 -28.48 9.48 -2.19
N TYR A 321 -28.19 10.59 -1.49
CA TYR A 321 -26.90 10.85 -0.86
C TYR A 321 -26.53 9.73 0.13
N GLN A 322 -27.45 9.33 1.01
CA GLN A 322 -27.19 8.27 1.99
C GLN A 322 -26.97 6.88 1.36
N ARG A 323 -27.57 6.61 0.20
CA ARG A 323 -27.38 5.33 -0.51
C ARG A 323 -26.03 5.22 -1.22
N ARG A 324 -25.41 6.35 -1.55
CA ARG A 324 -24.12 6.38 -2.26
C ARG A 324 -22.91 6.51 -1.31
N LEU A 325 -23.08 6.97 -0.09
CA LEU A 325 -22.10 6.96 0.98
C LEU A 325 -21.83 5.52 1.43
#